data_d9c49fcacbbcba0a5e909296e3fa6506
#
_entry.id   d9c49fcacbbcba0a5e909296e3fa6506
#
_cell.length_a   1.000
_cell.length_b   1.000
_cell.length_c   1.000
_cell.angle_alpha   90.00
_cell.angle_beta   90.00
_cell.angle_gamma   90.00
#
_symmetry.space_group_name_H-M   'P 1'
#
loop_
_entity.id
_entity.type
_entity.pdbx_description
1 polymer ?
#
loop_
_entity_poly.entity_id
_entity_poly.type
_entity_poly.pdbx_seq_one_letter_code
_entity_poly.pdbx_strand_id
1 'polypeptide(L)'
;HQVATGEIVNCDVDIAGINDLYLQTVRSFYEMGGEKVFDADKIVMFFDHYAPCATITQAENHKQFRKFCFEQGIEKLMDIDQGVCHQVLADKGWVHPGEIVVVTDSHTTTHGAFGAFGTGVGATDLATIMITGKLWFMVPEIFRINLVGKLQPGVLAKDIILHIIGDLGADYGVYKAVEFAGPVVNGLSISERMCMCNMSTEMGCKTSYIQPDAVTME
;
A
#
# COMPACT_ATOMS: atom_id res chain seq x y z
N HIS A 1 13.77 -8.97 -16.45
CA HIS A 1 15.01 -8.30 -16.04
C HIS A 1 15.36 -8.75 -14.62
N GLN A 2 16.60 -9.21 -14.39
CA GLN A 2 17.10 -9.49 -13.05
C GLN A 2 17.63 -8.19 -12.45
N VAL A 3 17.29 -7.92 -11.20
CA VAL A 3 17.74 -6.75 -10.44
C VAL A 3 18.58 -7.18 -9.25
N ALA A 4 19.48 -6.32 -8.79
CA ALA A 4 20.31 -6.55 -7.62
C ALA A 4 19.97 -5.57 -6.49
N THR A 5 20.15 -6.00 -5.24
CA THR A 5 19.99 -5.13 -4.06
C THR A 5 20.82 -3.85 -4.22
N GLY A 6 20.22 -2.70 -3.96
CA GLY A 6 20.83 -1.38 -4.12
C GLY A 6 20.76 -0.80 -5.54
N GLU A 7 20.33 -1.57 -6.55
CA GLU A 7 20.10 -1.05 -7.89
C GLU A 7 18.90 -0.09 -7.89
N ILE A 8 19.02 1.03 -8.60
CA ILE A 8 17.90 1.95 -8.84
C ILE A 8 17.23 1.54 -10.14
N VAL A 9 15.94 1.22 -10.04
CA VAL A 9 15.10 0.78 -11.17
C VAL A 9 13.92 1.70 -11.34
N ASN A 10 13.57 2.00 -12.58
CA ASN A 10 12.35 2.74 -12.91
C ASN A 10 11.25 1.73 -13.22
N CYS A 11 10.19 1.74 -12.42
CA CYS A 11 9.12 0.76 -12.48
C CYS A 11 7.82 1.38 -12.99
N ASP A 12 7.09 0.65 -13.80
CA ASP A 12 5.69 0.94 -14.09
C ASP A 12 4.85 0.64 -12.85
N VAL A 13 3.93 1.55 -12.50
CA VAL A 13 3.02 1.40 -11.38
C VAL A 13 1.69 0.83 -11.88
N ASP A 14 1.20 -0.22 -11.19
CA ASP A 14 -0.04 -0.88 -11.57
C ASP A 14 -1.26 -0.25 -10.92
N ILE A 15 -1.15 0.14 -9.65
CA ILE A 15 -2.19 0.85 -8.90
C ILE A 15 -1.57 2.04 -8.15
N ALA A 16 -2.17 3.22 -8.34
CA ALA A 16 -1.82 4.45 -7.65
C ALA A 16 -3.00 4.96 -6.81
N GLY A 17 -2.93 4.80 -5.50
CA GLY A 17 -3.99 5.21 -4.55
C GLY A 17 -3.70 6.55 -3.89
N ILE A 18 -4.73 7.38 -3.75
CA ILE A 18 -4.65 8.67 -3.06
C ILE A 18 -5.70 8.68 -1.96
N ASN A 19 -5.30 8.83 -0.70
CA ASN A 19 -6.24 9.07 0.38
C ASN A 19 -6.52 10.57 0.59
N ASP A 20 -7.59 10.90 1.28
CA ASP A 20 -8.10 12.26 1.44
C ASP A 20 -7.26 13.18 2.36
N LEU A 21 -6.23 12.66 3.00
CA LEU A 21 -5.21 13.46 3.68
C LEU A 21 -4.34 14.28 2.69
N TYR A 22 -4.21 13.81 1.45
CA TYR A 22 -3.17 14.27 0.51
C TYR A 22 -3.69 15.05 -0.69
N LEU A 23 -4.56 16.06 -0.47
CA LEU A 23 -4.92 17.02 -1.53
C LEU A 23 -3.68 17.70 -2.15
N GLN A 24 -2.57 17.72 -1.43
CA GLN A 24 -1.26 18.15 -1.92
C GLN A 24 -0.86 17.42 -3.21
N THR A 25 -1.22 16.15 -3.37
CA THR A 25 -0.93 15.37 -4.58
C THR A 25 -1.54 16.01 -5.83
N VAL A 26 -2.81 16.44 -5.75
CA VAL A 26 -3.50 17.11 -6.85
C VAL A 26 -2.85 18.47 -7.17
N ARG A 27 -2.43 19.20 -6.14
CA ARG A 27 -1.73 20.47 -6.33
C ARG A 27 -0.38 20.24 -7.00
N SER A 28 0.42 19.31 -6.50
CA SER A 28 1.72 18.96 -7.07
C SER A 28 1.59 18.47 -8.52
N PHE A 29 0.55 17.71 -8.86
CA PHE A 29 0.26 17.31 -10.23
C PHE A 29 0.16 18.52 -11.18
N TYR A 30 -0.62 19.52 -10.83
CA TYR A 30 -0.76 20.73 -11.65
C TYR A 30 0.51 21.60 -11.62
N GLU A 31 1.19 21.74 -10.48
CA GLU A 31 2.43 22.51 -10.36
C GLU A 31 3.56 21.92 -11.18
N MET A 32 3.58 20.60 -11.39
CA MET A 32 4.51 19.88 -12.27
C MET A 32 4.13 19.97 -13.76
N GLY A 33 3.02 20.64 -14.11
CA GLY A 33 2.54 20.77 -15.47
C GLY A 33 1.66 19.62 -15.94
N GLY A 34 1.13 18.80 -15.03
CA GLY A 34 0.18 17.74 -15.37
C GLY A 34 -1.14 18.30 -15.90
N GLU A 35 -1.56 17.85 -17.06
CA GLU A 35 -2.84 18.22 -17.70
C GLU A 35 -3.83 17.04 -17.66
N LYS A 36 -3.33 15.85 -17.94
CA LYS A 36 -4.05 14.59 -17.91
C LYS A 36 -3.25 13.54 -17.15
N VAL A 37 -3.96 12.69 -16.38
CA VAL A 37 -3.35 11.53 -15.75
C VAL A 37 -2.97 10.49 -16.81
N PHE A 38 -1.89 9.74 -16.55
CA PHE A 38 -1.35 8.76 -17.49
C PHE A 38 -2.35 7.65 -17.85
N ASP A 39 -3.12 7.21 -16.86
CA ASP A 39 -4.14 6.17 -17.00
C ASP A 39 -5.13 6.28 -15.82
N ALA A 40 -6.36 6.71 -16.11
CA ALA A 40 -7.38 6.90 -15.09
C ALA A 40 -7.83 5.60 -14.43
N ASP A 41 -7.72 4.47 -15.14
CA ASP A 41 -8.10 3.14 -14.62
C ASP A 41 -7.13 2.61 -13.56
N LYS A 42 -5.91 3.13 -13.52
CA LYS A 42 -4.89 2.76 -12.54
C LYS A 42 -4.88 3.64 -11.28
N ILE A 43 -5.69 4.70 -11.27
CA ILE A 43 -5.77 5.64 -10.14
C ILE A 43 -7.02 5.39 -9.33
N VAL A 44 -6.85 5.28 -8.01
CA VAL A 44 -7.94 5.11 -7.05
C VAL A 44 -7.91 6.23 -6.03
N MET A 45 -9.05 6.86 -5.78
CA MET A 45 -9.20 7.90 -4.78
C MET A 45 -10.02 7.38 -3.60
N PHE A 46 -9.58 7.66 -2.36
CA PHE A 46 -10.24 7.19 -1.13
C PHE A 46 -10.58 8.33 -0.20
N PHE A 47 -11.82 8.33 0.33
CA PHE A 47 -12.26 9.19 1.41
C PHE A 47 -12.43 8.34 2.67
N ASP A 48 -11.32 8.08 3.36
CA ASP A 48 -11.24 7.13 4.46
C ASP A 48 -10.67 7.70 5.77
N HIS A 49 -9.88 8.76 5.72
CA HIS A 49 -9.30 9.39 6.91
C HIS A 49 -10.19 10.53 7.46
N TYR A 50 -10.84 11.29 6.57
CA TYR A 50 -11.75 12.38 6.93
C TYR A 50 -13.22 12.02 6.67
N ALA A 51 -13.62 10.81 7.02
CA ALA A 51 -14.96 10.27 6.81
C ALA A 51 -15.63 9.88 8.15
N PRO A 52 -16.58 10.70 8.66
CA PRO A 52 -17.08 11.96 8.10
C PRO A 52 -16.10 13.14 8.31
N CYS A 53 -16.24 14.17 7.46
CA CYS A 53 -15.45 15.39 7.62
C CYS A 53 -15.80 16.09 8.94
N ALA A 54 -14.78 16.37 9.74
CA ALA A 54 -14.93 17.10 11.02
C ALA A 54 -14.89 18.64 10.85
N THR A 55 -14.44 19.13 9.69
CA THR A 55 -14.27 20.56 9.42
C THR A 55 -14.74 20.93 8.01
N ILE A 56 -15.08 22.22 7.82
CA ILE A 56 -15.43 22.77 6.49
C ILE A 56 -14.26 22.61 5.51
N THR A 57 -13.02 22.78 5.96
CA THR A 57 -11.83 22.62 5.12
C THR A 57 -11.72 21.19 4.57
N GLN A 58 -11.97 20.16 5.39
CA GLN A 58 -11.98 18.77 4.92
C GLN A 58 -13.07 18.52 3.88
N ALA A 59 -14.28 19.05 4.10
CA ALA A 59 -15.38 18.94 3.15
C ALA A 59 -15.07 19.66 1.81
N GLU A 60 -14.43 20.83 1.84
CA GLU A 60 -13.98 21.52 0.63
C GLU A 60 -12.85 20.75 -0.07
N ASN A 61 -11.96 20.06 0.67
CA ASN A 61 -10.96 19.19 0.08
C ASN A 61 -11.63 18.01 -0.65
N HIS A 62 -12.61 17.34 -0.04
CA HIS A 62 -13.37 16.27 -0.71
C HIS A 62 -14.05 16.75 -1.98
N LYS A 63 -14.62 17.97 -1.96
CA LYS A 63 -15.20 18.58 -3.16
C LYS A 63 -14.16 18.78 -4.28
N GLN A 64 -12.93 19.22 -3.93
CA GLN A 64 -11.84 19.37 -4.89
C GLN A 64 -11.42 18.03 -5.47
N PHE A 65 -11.31 16.99 -4.65
CA PHE A 65 -10.99 15.63 -5.11
C PHE A 65 -12.06 15.08 -6.06
N ARG A 66 -13.36 15.22 -5.72
CA ARG A 66 -14.45 14.79 -6.64
C ARG A 66 -14.38 15.51 -7.97
N LYS A 67 -14.12 16.83 -7.94
CA LYS A 67 -13.92 17.63 -9.16
C LYS A 67 -12.74 17.11 -9.97
N PHE A 68 -11.60 16.85 -9.34
CA PHE A 68 -10.44 16.30 -10.01
C PHE A 68 -10.72 14.94 -10.65
N CYS A 69 -11.35 14.01 -9.92
CA CYS A 69 -11.73 12.72 -10.47
C CYS A 69 -12.61 12.86 -11.71
N PHE A 70 -13.62 13.72 -11.65
CA PHE A 70 -14.50 13.98 -12.78
C PHE A 70 -13.74 14.56 -14.00
N GLU A 71 -12.87 15.56 -13.79
CA GLU A 71 -12.08 16.21 -14.86
C GLU A 71 -11.06 15.26 -15.49
N GLN A 72 -10.52 14.34 -14.71
CA GLN A 72 -9.52 13.35 -15.16
C GLN A 72 -10.14 12.05 -15.68
N GLY A 73 -11.44 11.81 -15.46
CA GLY A 73 -12.11 10.57 -15.83
C GLY A 73 -11.78 9.40 -14.90
N ILE A 74 -11.42 9.69 -13.65
CA ILE A 74 -11.14 8.67 -12.63
C ILE A 74 -12.47 8.17 -12.06
N GLU A 75 -12.88 6.95 -12.44
CA GLU A 75 -14.13 6.33 -11.99
C GLU A 75 -13.98 5.62 -10.63
N LYS A 76 -12.75 5.21 -10.27
CA LYS A 76 -12.46 4.54 -9.00
C LYS A 76 -12.34 5.56 -7.86
N LEU A 77 -13.45 6.25 -7.57
CA LEU A 77 -13.59 7.11 -6.39
C LEU A 77 -14.36 6.36 -5.31
N MET A 78 -13.64 5.97 -4.26
CA MET A 78 -14.19 5.39 -3.05
C MET A 78 -14.57 6.50 -2.10
N ASP A 79 -15.82 6.97 -2.23
CA ASP A 79 -16.38 8.05 -1.44
C ASP A 79 -16.64 7.60 0.01
N ILE A 80 -17.11 8.50 0.86
CA ILE A 80 -17.43 8.25 2.28
C ILE A 80 -18.26 6.95 2.41
N ASP A 81 -17.98 6.18 3.46
CA ASP A 81 -18.61 4.88 3.80
C ASP A 81 -18.22 3.68 2.92
N GLN A 82 -17.23 3.82 2.04
CA GLN A 82 -16.73 2.68 1.26
C GLN A 82 -15.67 1.83 1.99
N GLY A 83 -15.05 2.37 3.03
CA GLY A 83 -14.04 1.67 3.85
C GLY A 83 -12.63 2.24 3.71
N VAL A 84 -11.69 1.66 4.47
CA VAL A 84 -10.27 2.03 4.49
C VAL A 84 -9.58 1.57 3.19
N CYS A 85 -8.73 2.38 2.62
CA CYS A 85 -8.08 2.16 1.31
C CYS A 85 -7.48 0.75 1.16
N HIS A 86 -6.75 0.25 2.15
CA HIS A 86 -6.10 -1.07 2.06
C HIS A 86 -7.11 -2.21 2.03
N GLN A 87 -8.20 -2.12 2.81
CA GLN A 87 -9.27 -3.10 2.80
C GLN A 87 -10.07 -3.04 1.49
N VAL A 88 -10.39 -1.84 1.03
CA VAL A 88 -11.14 -1.64 -0.22
C VAL A 88 -10.39 -2.20 -1.42
N LEU A 89 -9.08 -1.96 -1.52
CA LEU A 89 -8.25 -2.53 -2.60
C LEU A 89 -8.30 -4.05 -2.62
N ALA A 90 -8.26 -4.68 -1.43
CA ALA A 90 -8.38 -6.12 -1.26
C ALA A 90 -9.79 -6.62 -1.64
N ASP A 91 -10.84 -6.05 -1.04
CA ASP A 91 -12.23 -6.49 -1.23
C ASP A 91 -12.72 -6.35 -2.68
N LYS A 92 -12.16 -5.38 -3.42
CA LYS A 92 -12.47 -5.18 -4.84
C LYS A 92 -11.65 -6.09 -5.76
N GLY A 93 -10.69 -6.86 -5.23
CA GLY A 93 -9.80 -7.70 -6.02
C GLY A 93 -8.95 -6.88 -7.00
N TRP A 94 -8.52 -5.68 -6.61
CA TRP A 94 -7.72 -4.82 -7.49
C TRP A 94 -6.21 -5.02 -7.32
N VAL A 95 -5.79 -5.83 -6.37
CA VAL A 95 -4.38 -6.13 -6.11
C VAL A 95 -4.07 -7.57 -6.48
N HIS A 96 -3.06 -7.76 -7.33
CA HIS A 96 -2.65 -9.10 -7.79
C HIS A 96 -1.18 -9.38 -7.49
N PRO A 97 -0.80 -10.66 -7.43
CA PRO A 97 0.59 -11.05 -7.25
C PRO A 97 1.52 -10.45 -8.32
N GLY A 98 2.63 -9.89 -7.89
CA GLY A 98 3.66 -9.31 -8.77
C GLY A 98 3.42 -7.87 -9.20
N GLU A 99 2.29 -7.26 -8.85
CA GLU A 99 1.99 -5.86 -9.13
C GLU A 99 2.74 -4.91 -8.21
N ILE A 100 2.95 -3.68 -8.67
CA ILE A 100 3.44 -2.54 -7.88
C ILE A 100 2.26 -1.66 -7.51
N VAL A 101 1.93 -1.67 -6.21
CA VAL A 101 0.83 -0.93 -5.62
C VAL A 101 1.38 0.17 -4.74
N VAL A 102 1.07 1.41 -5.06
CA VAL A 102 1.46 2.57 -4.25
C VAL A 102 0.24 3.34 -3.77
N VAL A 103 0.27 3.77 -2.52
CA VAL A 103 -0.78 4.63 -1.95
C VAL A 103 -0.10 5.74 -1.15
N THR A 104 -0.75 6.88 -0.98
CA THR A 104 -0.27 7.94 -0.08
C THR A 104 -0.48 7.58 1.40
N ASP A 105 -0.19 6.34 1.76
CA ASP A 105 -0.31 5.79 3.10
C ASP A 105 0.85 4.83 3.40
N SER A 106 1.46 4.96 4.57
CA SER A 106 2.60 4.14 4.98
C SER A 106 2.27 2.65 5.11
N HIS A 107 1.02 2.31 5.47
CA HIS A 107 0.56 0.93 5.63
C HIS A 107 0.22 0.21 4.31
N THR A 108 0.60 0.78 3.17
CA THR A 108 0.49 0.13 1.85
C THR A 108 1.26 -1.19 1.76
N THR A 109 2.20 -1.41 2.66
CA THR A 109 2.86 -2.72 2.87
C THR A 109 1.87 -3.87 3.06
N THR A 110 0.62 -3.60 3.47
CA THR A 110 -0.50 -4.56 3.57
C THR A 110 -0.64 -5.44 2.33
N HIS A 111 -0.41 -4.87 1.16
CA HIS A 111 -0.60 -5.57 -0.12
C HIS A 111 0.45 -6.65 -0.39
N GLY A 112 1.51 -6.71 0.41
CA GLY A 112 2.43 -7.86 0.44
C GLY A 112 1.76 -9.18 0.82
N ALA A 113 0.61 -9.14 1.49
CA ALA A 113 -0.22 -10.32 1.77
C ALA A 113 -0.73 -11.02 0.50
N PHE A 114 -0.86 -10.26 -0.58
CA PHE A 114 -1.28 -10.73 -1.91
C PHE A 114 -0.07 -11.00 -2.84
N GLY A 115 1.15 -10.91 -2.34
CA GLY A 115 2.35 -11.05 -3.15
C GLY A 115 2.63 -9.87 -4.09
N ALA A 116 2.04 -8.71 -3.82
CA ALA A 116 2.34 -7.45 -4.52
C ALA A 116 3.47 -6.69 -3.82
N PHE A 117 4.18 -5.85 -4.57
CA PHE A 117 5.07 -4.85 -4.00
C PHE A 117 4.24 -3.63 -3.57
N GLY A 118 3.74 -3.67 -2.34
CA GLY A 118 2.97 -2.58 -1.75
C GLY A 118 3.86 -1.61 -0.98
N THR A 119 3.81 -0.31 -1.29
CA THR A 119 4.63 0.68 -0.57
C THR A 119 3.97 2.05 -0.51
N GLY A 120 4.12 2.73 0.63
CA GLY A 120 3.71 4.12 0.79
C GLY A 120 4.64 5.08 0.05
N VAL A 121 4.05 6.13 -0.54
CA VAL A 121 4.76 7.19 -1.24
C VAL A 121 4.27 8.57 -0.82
N GLY A 122 5.10 9.59 -0.97
CA GLY A 122 4.74 10.98 -0.71
C GLY A 122 3.84 11.57 -1.81
N ALA A 123 3.22 12.71 -1.51
CA ALA A 123 2.33 13.41 -2.42
C ALA A 123 3.00 13.78 -3.77
N THR A 124 4.27 14.19 -3.71
CA THR A 124 5.06 14.58 -4.89
C THR A 124 5.40 13.39 -5.77
N ASP A 125 5.79 12.26 -5.15
CA ASP A 125 6.07 11.01 -5.87
C ASP A 125 4.79 10.50 -6.56
N LEU A 126 3.66 10.52 -5.84
CA LEU A 126 2.40 10.12 -6.43
C LEU A 126 1.95 11.05 -7.57
N ALA A 127 2.17 12.36 -7.45
CA ALA A 127 1.91 13.31 -8.55
C ALA A 127 2.78 12.97 -9.79
N THR A 128 4.03 12.58 -9.58
CA THR A 128 4.91 12.10 -10.67
C THR A 128 4.35 10.83 -11.32
N ILE A 129 3.86 9.89 -10.52
CA ILE A 129 3.20 8.67 -11.03
C ILE A 129 1.96 9.03 -11.84
N MET A 130 1.13 9.96 -11.35
CA MET A 130 -0.08 10.40 -12.06
C MET A 130 0.22 10.97 -13.44
N ILE A 131 1.39 11.60 -13.63
CA ILE A 131 1.81 12.17 -14.93
C ILE A 131 2.43 11.09 -15.81
N THR A 132 3.30 10.22 -15.24
CA THR A 132 4.21 9.36 -16.01
C THR A 132 3.84 7.87 -16.00
N GLY A 133 3.03 7.43 -15.04
CA GLY A 133 2.77 6.01 -14.76
C GLY A 133 3.94 5.28 -14.10
N LYS A 134 5.01 5.99 -13.73
CA LYS A 134 6.28 5.39 -13.29
C LYS A 134 6.80 6.05 -12.02
N LEU A 135 7.56 5.25 -11.26
CA LEU A 135 8.39 5.74 -10.16
C LEU A 135 9.69 4.93 -10.10
N TRP A 136 10.76 5.57 -9.68
CA TRP A 136 12.00 4.87 -9.39
C TRP A 136 12.01 4.31 -7.97
N PHE A 137 12.59 3.13 -7.81
CA PHE A 137 12.83 2.51 -6.52
C PHE A 137 14.26 1.99 -6.45
N MET A 138 14.86 2.11 -5.30
CA MET A 138 16.07 1.32 -4.99
C MET A 138 15.62 -0.08 -4.57
N VAL A 139 16.16 -1.10 -5.18
CA VAL A 139 15.85 -2.50 -4.81
C VAL A 139 16.27 -2.75 -3.36
N PRO A 140 15.32 -3.03 -2.43
CA PRO A 140 15.63 -3.18 -1.02
C PRO A 140 16.39 -4.47 -0.73
N GLU A 141 17.18 -4.46 0.36
CA GLU A 141 17.63 -5.69 0.99
C GLU A 141 16.44 -6.48 1.51
N ILE A 142 16.48 -7.80 1.37
CA ILE A 142 15.40 -8.69 1.84
C ILE A 142 15.89 -9.47 3.06
N PHE A 143 15.07 -9.48 4.12
CA PHE A 143 15.23 -10.43 5.21
C PHE A 143 13.98 -11.29 5.36
N ARG A 144 14.17 -12.52 5.83
CA ARG A 144 13.10 -13.51 5.90
C ARG A 144 12.87 -13.92 7.34
N ILE A 145 11.60 -13.90 7.76
CA ILE A 145 11.14 -14.38 9.06
C ILE A 145 10.37 -15.69 8.84
N ASN A 146 10.93 -16.80 9.37
CA ASN A 146 10.28 -18.09 9.31
C ASN A 146 9.54 -18.38 10.62
N LEU A 147 8.21 -18.46 10.55
CA LEU A 147 7.35 -18.79 11.67
C LEU A 147 7.13 -20.30 11.73
N VAL A 148 7.66 -20.94 12.76
CA VAL A 148 7.63 -22.39 12.95
C VAL A 148 6.87 -22.78 14.21
N GLY A 149 6.42 -24.03 14.28
CA GLY A 149 5.66 -24.55 15.42
C GLY A 149 4.16 -24.41 15.23
N LYS A 150 3.44 -24.15 16.32
CA LYS A 150 1.97 -24.00 16.35
C LYS A 150 1.61 -22.83 17.26
N LEU A 151 0.64 -22.03 16.83
CA LEU A 151 0.10 -20.95 17.65
C LEU A 151 -0.67 -21.54 18.83
N GLN A 152 -0.51 -20.95 19.99
CA GLN A 152 -1.32 -21.27 21.15
C GLN A 152 -2.74 -20.75 20.96
N PRO A 153 -3.76 -21.38 21.55
CA PRO A 153 -5.12 -20.87 21.51
C PRO A 153 -5.19 -19.42 22.02
N GLY A 154 -5.86 -18.55 21.25
CA GLY A 154 -6.03 -17.15 21.58
C GLY A 154 -4.92 -16.22 21.06
N VAL A 155 -3.85 -16.75 20.46
CA VAL A 155 -2.82 -15.94 19.78
C VAL A 155 -3.29 -15.55 18.40
N LEU A 156 -3.29 -14.26 18.10
CA LEU A 156 -3.69 -13.67 16.83
C LEU A 156 -2.48 -13.27 16.00
N ALA A 157 -2.67 -13.04 14.69
CA ALA A 157 -1.63 -12.55 13.80
C ALA A 157 -1.02 -11.21 14.29
N LYS A 158 -1.83 -10.37 14.92
CA LYS A 158 -1.37 -9.12 15.54
C LYS A 158 -0.39 -9.35 16.69
N ASP A 159 -0.60 -10.37 17.50
CA ASP A 159 0.33 -10.70 18.59
C ASP A 159 1.68 -11.17 18.03
N ILE A 160 1.65 -11.94 16.93
CA ILE A 160 2.86 -12.39 16.25
C ILE A 160 3.70 -11.20 15.78
N ILE A 161 3.10 -10.30 15.01
CA ILE A 161 3.86 -9.16 14.45
C ILE A 161 4.32 -8.19 15.53
N LEU A 162 3.52 -7.96 16.57
CA LEU A 162 3.92 -7.13 17.71
C LEU A 162 5.09 -7.75 18.49
N HIS A 163 5.13 -9.06 18.64
CA HIS A 163 6.27 -9.76 19.25
C HIS A 163 7.53 -9.60 18.39
N ILE A 164 7.42 -9.80 17.09
CA ILE A 164 8.53 -9.60 16.14
C ILE A 164 9.08 -8.17 16.21
N ILE A 165 8.21 -7.17 16.21
CA ILE A 165 8.60 -5.75 16.32
C ILE A 165 9.27 -5.48 17.67
N GLY A 166 8.73 -6.06 18.75
CA GLY A 166 9.30 -5.96 20.09
C GLY A 166 10.72 -6.53 20.19
N ASP A 167 10.99 -7.63 19.49
CA ASP A 167 12.29 -8.29 19.50
C ASP A 167 13.32 -7.60 18.59
N LEU A 168 12.90 -7.15 17.40
CA LEU A 168 13.79 -6.58 16.40
C LEU A 168 13.99 -5.05 16.55
N GLY A 169 12.98 -4.34 17.03
CA GLY A 169 12.96 -2.89 17.13
C GLY A 169 12.30 -2.21 15.94
N ALA A 170 11.91 -0.94 16.14
CA ALA A 170 11.13 -0.14 15.19
C ALA A 170 11.94 0.33 13.96
N ASP A 171 13.26 0.18 13.97
CA ASP A 171 14.17 0.64 12.91
C ASP A 171 14.91 -0.49 12.19
N TYR A 172 14.68 -1.75 12.58
CA TYR A 172 15.37 -2.91 12.02
C TYR A 172 15.20 -3.06 10.51
N GLY A 173 13.99 -2.78 10.03
CA GLY A 173 13.58 -2.93 8.64
C GLY A 173 13.72 -1.67 7.78
N VAL A 174 14.39 -0.61 8.27
CA VAL A 174 14.50 0.66 7.52
C VAL A 174 15.00 0.43 6.11
N TYR A 175 14.13 0.76 5.16
CA TYR A 175 14.31 0.55 3.72
C TYR A 175 14.57 -0.89 3.30
N LYS A 176 14.22 -1.89 4.10
CA LYS A 176 14.29 -3.31 3.74
C LYS A 176 12.92 -3.86 3.36
N ALA A 177 12.90 -5.00 2.70
CA ALA A 177 11.71 -5.81 2.49
C ALA A 177 11.71 -6.97 3.47
N VAL A 178 10.57 -7.28 4.09
CA VAL A 178 10.41 -8.46 4.93
C VAL A 178 9.61 -9.54 4.18
N GLU A 179 10.13 -10.76 4.14
CA GLU A 179 9.38 -11.94 3.71
C GLU A 179 8.93 -12.73 4.94
N PHE A 180 7.62 -12.88 5.12
CA PHE A 180 7.07 -13.79 6.12
C PHE A 180 6.81 -15.15 5.52
N ALA A 181 7.31 -16.21 6.16
CA ALA A 181 7.24 -17.57 5.65
C ALA A 181 7.13 -18.61 6.76
N GLY A 182 6.98 -19.86 6.37
CA GLY A 182 6.92 -21.01 7.28
C GLY A 182 5.51 -21.54 7.51
N PRO A 183 5.41 -22.72 8.17
CA PRO A 183 4.14 -23.43 8.31
C PRO A 183 3.05 -22.65 9.06
N VAL A 184 3.43 -21.75 9.97
CA VAL A 184 2.45 -20.89 10.65
C VAL A 184 1.84 -19.91 9.66
N VAL A 185 2.66 -19.23 8.84
CA VAL A 185 2.18 -18.26 7.83
C VAL A 185 1.27 -18.92 6.81
N ASN A 186 1.61 -20.13 6.36
CA ASN A 186 0.81 -20.89 5.40
C ASN A 186 -0.59 -21.24 5.94
N GLY A 187 -0.73 -21.34 7.27
CA GLY A 187 -2.00 -21.61 7.94
C GLY A 187 -2.85 -20.37 8.26
N LEU A 188 -2.33 -19.16 8.00
CA LEU A 188 -3.06 -17.92 8.25
C LEU A 188 -4.05 -17.63 7.11
N SER A 189 -5.21 -17.09 7.49
CA SER A 189 -6.17 -16.51 6.56
C SER A 189 -5.60 -15.26 5.89
N ILE A 190 -6.19 -14.82 4.78
CA ILE A 190 -5.74 -13.60 4.09
C ILE A 190 -5.80 -12.36 4.99
N SER A 191 -6.83 -12.23 5.81
CA SER A 191 -6.96 -11.12 6.77
C SER A 191 -5.84 -11.11 7.82
N GLU A 192 -5.43 -12.28 8.31
CA GLU A 192 -4.31 -12.42 9.23
C GLU A 192 -2.98 -12.07 8.55
N ARG A 193 -2.78 -12.50 7.30
CA ARG A 193 -1.62 -12.11 6.47
C ARG A 193 -1.57 -10.60 6.23
N MET A 194 -2.72 -9.98 5.92
CA MET A 194 -2.84 -8.53 5.80
C MET A 194 -2.42 -7.81 7.09
N CYS A 195 -2.84 -8.30 8.24
CA CYS A 195 -2.46 -7.74 9.54
C CYS A 195 -0.94 -7.77 9.75
N MET A 196 -0.27 -8.88 9.43
CA MET A 196 1.18 -8.99 9.55
C MET A 196 1.90 -8.06 8.58
N CYS A 197 1.49 -8.06 7.32
CA CYS A 197 2.07 -7.21 6.28
C CYS A 197 1.85 -5.72 6.58
N ASN A 198 0.65 -5.34 7.02
CA ASN A 198 0.31 -3.99 7.42
C ASN A 198 1.28 -3.44 8.45
N MET A 199 1.51 -4.17 9.52
CA MET A 199 2.33 -3.72 10.63
C MET A 199 3.85 -3.80 10.37
N SER A 200 4.29 -4.31 9.23
CA SER A 200 5.71 -4.31 8.87
C SER A 200 6.28 -2.90 8.73
N THR A 201 5.44 -1.90 8.43
CA THR A 201 5.83 -0.48 8.41
C THR A 201 6.29 0.01 9.78
N GLU A 202 5.78 -0.55 10.89
CA GLU A 202 6.14 -0.17 12.26
C GLU A 202 7.57 -0.58 12.65
N MET A 203 8.22 -1.43 11.86
CA MET A 203 9.66 -1.69 11.97
C MET A 203 10.48 -1.09 10.82
N GLY A 204 9.88 -0.12 10.09
CA GLY A 204 10.55 0.67 9.04
C GLY A 204 10.63 -0.01 7.68
N CYS A 205 9.96 -1.14 7.44
CA CYS A 205 10.02 -1.85 6.17
C CYS A 205 9.47 -1.01 5.02
N LYS A 206 10.19 -1.06 3.87
CA LYS A 206 9.75 -0.45 2.61
C LYS A 206 8.57 -1.20 2.03
N THR A 207 8.56 -2.52 2.16
CA THR A 207 7.48 -3.41 1.74
C THR A 207 7.54 -4.71 2.55
N SER A 208 6.49 -5.50 2.47
CA SER A 208 6.45 -6.86 2.97
C SER A 208 6.02 -7.82 1.86
N TYR A 209 6.21 -9.11 2.09
CA TYR A 209 5.87 -10.13 1.11
C TYR A 209 5.49 -11.44 1.80
N ILE A 210 4.41 -12.04 1.33
CA ILE A 210 4.05 -13.44 1.58
C ILE A 210 3.90 -14.13 0.22
N GLN A 211 4.52 -15.29 0.08
CA GLN A 211 4.42 -16.07 -1.16
C GLN A 211 2.96 -16.39 -1.46
N PRO A 212 2.44 -15.98 -2.64
CA PRO A 212 1.08 -16.31 -3.05
C PRO A 212 0.81 -17.81 -3.07
N ASP A 213 -0.32 -18.21 -2.56
CA ASP A 213 -0.79 -19.60 -2.53
C ASP A 213 -2.31 -19.68 -2.79
N ALA A 214 -2.93 -20.84 -2.53
CA ALA A 214 -4.36 -21.03 -2.74
C ALA A 214 -5.22 -20.03 -1.93
N VAL A 215 -4.79 -19.69 -0.70
CA VAL A 215 -5.49 -18.70 0.16
C VAL A 215 -5.44 -17.29 -0.47
N THR A 216 -4.36 -16.96 -1.16
CA THR A 216 -4.22 -15.67 -1.84
C THR A 216 -5.12 -15.55 -3.08
N MET A 217 -5.41 -16.69 -3.73
CA MET A 217 -6.13 -16.74 -5.01
C MET A 217 -7.64 -16.94 -4.86
N GLU A 218 -8.16 -17.19 -3.64
CA GLU A 218 -9.59 -17.25 -3.30
C GLU A 218 -10.22 -15.87 -3.18
#